data_68c98471955cb55fea704cfefca9cedc
#
_entry.id   68c98471955cb55fea704cfefca9cedc
#
_cell.length_a   1.000
_cell.length_b   1.000
_cell.length_c   1.000
_cell.angle_alpha   90.00
_cell.angle_beta   90.00
_cell.angle_gamma   90.00
#
_symmetry.space_group_name_H-M   'P 1'
#
loop_
_entity.id
_entity.type
_entity.pdbx_description
1 polymer ?
#
loop_
_entity_poly.entity_id
_entity_poly.type
_entity_poly.pdbx_seq_one_letter_code
_entity_poly.pdbx_strand_id
1 'polypeptide(L)'
;MTNKSNNGFNTWQKSFEKETKKNFSDAKSETDEGIDIKPVYTRDDLENFSFVENNSLPGQWPYTRGPKASMYTNRPWTIRQYAGFSTAEESNEFYKKNLESGQKGLSVAFDLPTHRGYDSDDDLVMGDVGKAGVAIDTVEDMKILFNNIPLDQMSVSMTMNGAVLPVLASFIVAGEEQGVDKSLLSGTIQNDILKEFMVRNTYIYPPEPSMKIVADIIEFTSKEMPKFNSISISGYHMQEAGADNVLELAYTLADGMEYVRAAMSKGLDVDDFAPRLSFFFAIGTDFFMEIAKLRAARTLWAKIMKDFGAKNERSLILRTHCQTSGVSLTEKDPYNNIIRTSYEALSAILGGTQSLHTNSFDEAIALPTDESARIARNTQLILQNETGVTKTVDPLAGSYFVENLTEELSKKAWDIITEIEELGGMTKAVKAGIPKLKIEESATKKQAKVDSGSRVVVGVNKYKNPKEPSVDVRVIDNNRVRDDQIKKIQVIKKSRDTKAVEKALTNLTNAAKDETNLLIPCIEAIKLRATVGEVSKALEQVYGRHFAKSLSVSGVYGKHFEGDEEFMKVESKICLLYTSPSPRDLYQ
;
A
#
# COMPACT_ATOMS: atom_id res chain seq x y z
N MET A 1 -35.12 -15.81 29.21
CA MET A 1 -34.37 -16.76 28.34
C MET A 1 -32.87 -16.88 28.67
N THR A 2 -32.37 -16.12 29.62
CA THR A 2 -30.94 -16.01 30.03
C THR A 2 -30.37 -17.22 30.77
N ASN A 3 -31.16 -18.07 31.43
CA ASN A 3 -30.67 -19.18 32.23
C ASN A 3 -30.33 -20.49 31.47
N LYS A 4 -30.77 -20.64 30.20
CA LYS A 4 -30.47 -21.87 29.43
C LYS A 4 -29.14 -21.77 28.65
N SER A 5 -28.71 -20.57 28.27
CA SER A 5 -27.43 -20.36 27.56
C SER A 5 -26.22 -20.60 28.47
N ASN A 6 -26.27 -20.15 29.71
CA ASN A 6 -25.21 -20.34 30.70
C ASN A 6 -24.94 -21.82 31.03
N ASN A 7 -25.97 -22.66 31.01
CA ASN A 7 -25.80 -24.07 31.33
C ASN A 7 -25.10 -24.86 30.19
N GLY A 8 -25.32 -24.47 28.94
CA GLY A 8 -24.67 -25.09 27.79
C GLY A 8 -23.17 -24.74 27.70
N PHE A 9 -22.83 -23.48 27.89
CA PHE A 9 -21.44 -23.02 27.88
C PHE A 9 -20.61 -23.65 29.00
N ASN A 10 -21.14 -23.69 30.24
CA ASN A 10 -20.47 -24.29 31.38
C ASN A 10 -20.23 -25.79 31.18
N THR A 11 -21.15 -26.51 30.53
CA THR A 11 -20.98 -27.92 30.20
C THR A 11 -19.90 -28.13 29.15
N TRP A 12 -19.90 -27.30 28.10
CA TRP A 12 -18.88 -27.32 27.07
C TRP A 12 -17.49 -26.97 27.65
N GLN A 13 -17.39 -25.92 28.48
CA GLN A 13 -16.15 -25.52 29.13
C GLN A 13 -15.51 -26.65 29.92
N LYS A 14 -16.29 -27.36 30.72
CA LYS A 14 -15.81 -28.52 31.47
C LYS A 14 -15.27 -29.64 30.56
N SER A 15 -15.92 -29.85 29.41
CA SER A 15 -15.45 -30.82 28.41
C SER A 15 -14.13 -30.37 27.78
N PHE A 16 -14.03 -29.11 27.41
CA PHE A 16 -12.83 -28.50 26.85
C PHE A 16 -11.62 -28.61 27.83
N GLU A 17 -11.83 -28.21 29.08
CA GLU A 17 -10.79 -28.26 30.11
C GLU A 17 -10.34 -29.71 30.41
N LYS A 18 -11.27 -30.68 30.36
CA LYS A 18 -10.96 -32.11 30.48
C LYS A 18 -10.11 -32.63 29.32
N GLU A 19 -10.41 -32.21 28.08
CA GLU A 19 -9.71 -32.63 26.87
C GLU A 19 -8.32 -32.00 26.77
N THR A 20 -8.24 -30.67 27.02
CA THR A 20 -7.00 -29.89 26.83
C THR A 20 -6.08 -29.91 28.04
N LYS A 21 -6.62 -30.28 29.23
CA LYS A 21 -5.95 -30.17 30.54
C LYS A 21 -5.50 -28.75 30.88
N LYS A 22 -6.20 -27.73 30.33
CA LYS A 22 -5.96 -26.31 30.56
C LYS A 22 -7.27 -25.65 31.01
N ASN A 23 -7.18 -24.64 31.88
CA ASN A 23 -8.33 -23.79 32.16
C ASN A 23 -8.71 -23.05 30.90
N PHE A 24 -10.00 -22.80 30.68
CA PHE A 24 -10.48 -22.09 29.53
C PHE A 24 -9.90 -20.67 29.45
N SER A 25 -9.78 -19.97 30.60
CA SER A 25 -9.15 -18.65 30.69
C SER A 25 -7.71 -18.57 30.17
N ASP A 26 -6.97 -19.70 30.33
CA ASP A 26 -5.54 -19.79 30.03
C ASP A 26 -5.29 -20.35 28.60
N ALA A 27 -6.35 -20.77 27.93
CA ALA A 27 -6.28 -21.39 26.60
C ALA A 27 -6.40 -20.37 25.44
N LYS A 28 -6.23 -19.09 25.73
CA LYS A 28 -6.20 -18.05 24.73
C LYS A 28 -4.87 -18.07 23.95
N SER A 29 -4.93 -17.63 22.70
CA SER A 29 -3.74 -17.37 21.89
C SER A 29 -3.65 -15.85 21.59
N GLU A 30 -2.50 -15.28 21.88
CA GLU A 30 -2.22 -13.87 21.61
C GLU A 30 -1.79 -13.69 20.16
N THR A 31 -2.31 -12.65 19.48
CA THR A 31 -1.90 -12.26 18.13
C THR A 31 -0.75 -11.24 18.17
N ASP A 32 -0.18 -10.91 17.00
CA ASP A 32 0.84 -9.86 16.89
C ASP A 32 0.29 -8.48 17.29
N GLU A 33 -1.02 -8.28 17.14
CA GLU A 33 -1.77 -7.08 17.53
C GLU A 33 -2.06 -6.98 19.04
N GLY A 34 -1.67 -7.99 19.81
CA GLY A 34 -2.00 -8.10 21.24
C GLY A 34 -3.50 -8.33 21.48
N ILE A 35 -4.20 -8.99 20.56
CA ILE A 35 -5.59 -9.43 20.71
C ILE A 35 -5.60 -10.88 21.19
N ASP A 36 -6.32 -11.14 22.27
CA ASP A 36 -6.52 -12.50 22.79
C ASP A 36 -7.59 -13.24 21.98
N ILE A 37 -7.21 -14.29 21.28
CA ILE A 37 -8.16 -15.17 20.58
C ILE A 37 -8.61 -16.28 21.52
N LYS A 38 -9.91 -16.33 21.81
CA LYS A 38 -10.56 -17.37 22.63
C LYS A 38 -10.73 -18.65 21.84
N PRO A 39 -10.72 -19.83 22.49
CA PRO A 39 -11.01 -21.10 21.82
C PRO A 39 -12.43 -21.19 21.24
N VAL A 40 -13.39 -20.43 21.79
CA VAL A 40 -14.78 -20.33 21.28
C VAL A 40 -15.34 -18.94 21.56
N TYR A 41 -16.18 -18.47 20.66
CA TYR A 41 -16.96 -17.25 20.78
C TYR A 41 -18.44 -17.58 20.81
N THR A 42 -19.22 -16.80 21.56
CA THR A 42 -20.64 -16.95 21.75
C THR A 42 -21.37 -15.64 21.48
N ARG A 43 -22.68 -15.63 21.58
CA ARG A 43 -23.48 -14.42 21.46
C ARG A 43 -23.13 -13.35 22.50
N ASP A 44 -22.69 -13.79 23.68
CA ASP A 44 -22.35 -12.88 24.79
C ASP A 44 -21.09 -12.05 24.45
N ASP A 45 -20.25 -12.54 23.53
CA ASP A 45 -19.08 -11.81 23.03
C ASP A 45 -19.44 -10.65 22.08
N LEU A 46 -20.70 -10.52 21.70
CA LEU A 46 -21.22 -9.40 20.90
C LEU A 46 -21.87 -8.28 21.74
N GLU A 47 -21.79 -8.38 23.06
CA GLU A 47 -22.33 -7.34 23.94
C GLU A 47 -21.34 -6.16 24.08
N ASN A 48 -21.90 -4.95 24.19
CA ASN A 48 -21.14 -3.72 24.43
C ASN A 48 -20.17 -3.31 23.29
N PHE A 49 -20.56 -3.52 22.05
CA PHE A 49 -19.83 -3.01 20.90
C PHE A 49 -19.98 -1.47 20.79
N SER A 50 -18.86 -0.79 20.47
CA SER A 50 -18.79 0.67 20.31
C SER A 50 -18.70 1.11 18.85
N PHE A 51 -18.20 0.25 17.98
CA PHE A 51 -17.94 0.53 16.57
C PHE A 51 -18.82 -0.29 15.63
N VAL A 52 -19.00 -1.57 15.90
CA VAL A 52 -19.75 -2.48 15.03
C VAL A 52 -21.23 -2.46 15.38
N GLU A 53 -22.07 -2.14 14.39
CA GLU A 53 -23.53 -2.23 14.51
C GLU A 53 -24.01 -3.61 14.06
N ASN A 54 -24.50 -4.43 15.00
CA ASN A 54 -24.87 -5.83 14.76
C ASN A 54 -25.99 -6.03 13.72
N ASN A 55 -26.79 -5.00 13.42
CA ASN A 55 -27.92 -5.09 12.49
C ASN A 55 -27.71 -4.27 11.20
N SER A 56 -26.50 -3.75 10.93
CA SER A 56 -26.25 -2.99 9.71
C SER A 56 -26.36 -3.89 8.47
N LEU A 57 -26.81 -3.31 7.35
CA LEU A 57 -26.91 -3.98 6.07
C LEU A 57 -25.79 -3.51 5.12
N PRO A 58 -25.38 -4.34 4.13
CA PRO A 58 -24.41 -3.91 3.13
C PRO A 58 -24.84 -2.62 2.41
N GLY A 59 -23.90 -1.70 2.20
CA GLY A 59 -24.18 -0.42 1.56
C GLY A 59 -24.87 0.62 2.43
N GLN A 60 -25.06 0.35 3.73
CA GLN A 60 -25.63 1.27 4.72
C GLN A 60 -24.61 1.59 5.80
N TRP A 61 -24.79 2.73 6.45
CA TRP A 61 -24.02 3.14 7.62
C TRP A 61 -23.94 1.99 8.66
N PRO A 62 -22.78 1.73 9.26
CA PRO A 62 -21.45 2.32 9.06
C PRO A 62 -20.62 1.60 7.99
N TYR A 63 -21.21 0.95 7.03
CA TYR A 63 -20.63 0.23 5.88
C TYR A 63 -19.74 -0.97 6.23
N THR A 64 -19.81 -1.47 7.45
CA THR A 64 -19.03 -2.63 7.94
C THR A 64 -19.10 -3.80 6.97
N ARG A 65 -20.29 -4.09 6.43
CA ARG A 65 -20.58 -5.23 5.56
C ARG A 65 -20.34 -4.98 4.08
N GLY A 66 -19.81 -3.83 3.73
CA GLY A 66 -19.45 -3.48 2.35
C GLY A 66 -19.94 -2.11 1.90
N PRO A 67 -19.24 -1.47 0.95
CA PRO A 67 -19.55 -0.13 0.45
C PRO A 67 -20.80 -0.05 -0.45
N LYS A 68 -21.37 -1.20 -0.86
CA LYS A 68 -22.54 -1.27 -1.76
C LYS A 68 -23.49 -2.37 -1.30
N ALA A 69 -24.79 -2.15 -1.51
CA ALA A 69 -25.81 -3.12 -1.14
C ALA A 69 -25.66 -4.48 -1.87
N SER A 70 -25.34 -4.45 -3.15
CA SER A 70 -25.22 -5.67 -3.97
C SER A 70 -23.83 -6.29 -3.98
N MET A 71 -22.79 -5.55 -3.62
CA MET A 71 -21.40 -6.01 -3.68
C MET A 71 -21.13 -6.88 -4.94
N TYR A 72 -20.57 -8.06 -4.74
CA TYR A 72 -20.21 -8.98 -5.84
C TYR A 72 -21.38 -9.72 -6.49
N THR A 73 -22.57 -9.73 -5.86
CA THR A 73 -23.76 -10.38 -6.45
C THR A 73 -24.21 -9.72 -7.75
N ASN A 74 -23.88 -8.43 -7.94
CA ASN A 74 -24.13 -7.70 -9.17
C ASN A 74 -22.89 -7.57 -10.03
N ARG A 75 -21.75 -7.19 -9.42
CA ARG A 75 -20.48 -7.00 -10.13
C ARG A 75 -19.32 -7.44 -9.25
N PRO A 76 -18.54 -8.45 -9.67
CA PRO A 76 -17.33 -8.85 -8.97
C PRO A 76 -16.30 -7.70 -8.84
N TRP A 77 -15.32 -7.90 -7.98
CA TRP A 77 -14.16 -6.99 -7.88
C TRP A 77 -13.42 -6.90 -9.22
N THR A 78 -12.72 -5.81 -9.43
CA THR A 78 -11.89 -5.64 -10.62
C THR A 78 -10.57 -6.39 -10.44
N ILE A 79 -10.26 -7.30 -11.35
CA ILE A 79 -8.92 -7.90 -11.45
C ILE A 79 -7.98 -6.82 -11.97
N ARG A 80 -6.96 -6.47 -11.18
CA ARG A 80 -6.02 -5.40 -11.50
C ARG A 80 -4.61 -5.85 -11.16
N GLN A 81 -3.90 -6.36 -12.16
CA GLN A 81 -2.51 -6.77 -11.99
C GLN A 81 -1.59 -5.55 -12.12
N TYR A 82 -0.75 -5.36 -11.10
CA TYR A 82 0.30 -4.35 -11.06
C TYR A 82 1.48 -4.85 -11.88
N ALA A 83 1.93 -4.06 -12.83
CA ALA A 83 3.06 -4.42 -13.67
C ALA A 83 3.74 -3.19 -14.25
N GLY A 84 5.05 -3.27 -14.41
CA GLY A 84 5.87 -2.34 -15.16
C GLY A 84 7.14 -3.07 -15.55
N PHE A 85 7.42 -3.06 -16.84
CA PHE A 85 8.68 -3.55 -17.37
C PHE A 85 9.60 -2.36 -17.61
N SER A 86 10.88 -2.60 -17.75
CA SER A 86 11.92 -1.58 -17.75
C SER A 86 11.72 -0.45 -18.76
N THR A 87 11.12 -0.74 -19.91
CA THR A 87 10.88 0.22 -20.98
C THR A 87 9.40 0.51 -21.19
N ALA A 88 9.07 1.69 -21.73
CA ALA A 88 7.70 2.06 -22.07
C ALA A 88 7.14 1.17 -23.18
N GLU A 89 7.96 0.75 -24.13
CA GLU A 89 7.61 -0.13 -25.23
C GLU A 89 7.18 -1.52 -24.74
N GLU A 90 8.01 -2.19 -23.92
CA GLU A 90 7.71 -3.51 -23.36
C GLU A 90 6.47 -3.46 -22.46
N SER A 91 6.33 -2.41 -21.66
CA SER A 91 5.16 -2.21 -20.81
C SER A 91 3.88 -2.01 -21.62
N ASN A 92 3.94 -1.26 -22.73
CA ASN A 92 2.82 -1.08 -23.64
C ASN A 92 2.36 -2.41 -24.27
N GLU A 93 3.29 -3.22 -24.77
CA GLU A 93 2.98 -4.54 -25.34
C GLU A 93 2.31 -5.46 -24.31
N PHE A 94 2.83 -5.49 -23.09
CA PHE A 94 2.26 -6.24 -21.98
C PHE A 94 0.84 -5.77 -21.64
N TYR A 95 0.61 -4.48 -21.59
CA TYR A 95 -0.72 -3.93 -21.29
C TYR A 95 -1.74 -4.31 -22.38
N LYS A 96 -1.37 -4.20 -23.65
CA LYS A 96 -2.25 -4.62 -24.77
C LYS A 96 -2.62 -6.09 -24.68
N LYS A 97 -1.63 -6.97 -24.49
CA LYS A 97 -1.84 -8.41 -24.33
C LYS A 97 -2.79 -8.75 -23.17
N ASN A 98 -2.67 -8.04 -22.05
CA ASN A 98 -3.54 -8.24 -20.90
C ASN A 98 -4.96 -7.71 -21.12
N LEU A 99 -5.12 -6.56 -21.78
CA LEU A 99 -6.44 -6.02 -22.15
C LEU A 99 -7.18 -6.99 -23.10
N GLU A 100 -6.50 -7.54 -24.11
CA GLU A 100 -7.02 -8.58 -25.00
C GLU A 100 -7.42 -9.85 -24.23
N SER A 101 -6.69 -10.18 -23.15
CA SER A 101 -6.96 -11.32 -22.27
C SER A 101 -8.05 -11.05 -21.21
N GLY A 102 -8.77 -9.91 -21.30
CA GLY A 102 -9.93 -9.59 -20.47
C GLY A 102 -9.65 -8.74 -19.23
N GLN A 103 -8.44 -8.22 -19.02
CA GLN A 103 -8.16 -7.22 -17.99
C GLN A 103 -8.98 -5.94 -18.25
N LYS A 104 -9.49 -5.31 -17.17
CA LYS A 104 -10.41 -4.17 -17.29
C LYS A 104 -9.82 -2.83 -16.83
N GLY A 105 -8.56 -2.80 -16.46
CA GLY A 105 -7.85 -1.59 -16.04
C GLY A 105 -6.35 -1.83 -15.99
N LEU A 106 -5.58 -0.77 -16.05
CA LEU A 106 -4.13 -0.81 -16.04
C LEU A 106 -3.59 -0.36 -14.68
N SER A 107 -2.44 -0.90 -14.29
CA SER A 107 -1.70 -0.45 -13.11
C SER A 107 -0.22 -0.36 -13.44
N VAL A 108 0.34 0.85 -13.37
CA VAL A 108 1.69 1.18 -13.81
C VAL A 108 2.64 1.17 -12.62
N ALA A 109 3.70 0.36 -12.73
CA ALA A 109 4.88 0.43 -11.88
C ALA A 109 5.95 1.29 -12.56
N PHE A 110 6.45 2.30 -11.86
CA PHE A 110 7.56 3.14 -12.29
C PHE A 110 8.87 2.69 -11.65
N ASP A 111 9.99 2.98 -12.28
CA ASP A 111 11.31 2.68 -11.73
C ASP A 111 11.71 3.64 -10.59
N LEU A 112 12.76 3.30 -9.87
CA LEU A 112 13.22 4.10 -8.73
C LEU A 112 13.71 5.50 -9.10
N PRO A 113 14.46 5.71 -10.22
CA PRO A 113 14.82 7.06 -10.65
C PRO A 113 13.62 7.97 -10.87
N THR A 114 12.60 7.50 -11.59
CA THR A 114 11.36 8.24 -11.81
C THR A 114 10.69 8.59 -10.48
N HIS A 115 10.59 7.64 -9.54
CA HIS A 115 10.02 7.90 -8.20
C HIS A 115 10.72 9.01 -7.43
N ARG A 116 12.06 9.09 -7.58
CA ARG A 116 12.93 10.06 -6.88
C ARG A 116 13.11 11.38 -7.63
N GLY A 117 12.46 11.52 -8.79
CA GLY A 117 12.53 12.72 -9.62
C GLY A 117 13.89 12.96 -10.27
N TYR A 118 14.56 11.88 -10.65
CA TYR A 118 15.78 11.91 -11.45
C TYR A 118 15.50 11.45 -12.88
N ASP A 119 16.17 12.08 -13.84
CA ASP A 119 16.22 11.58 -15.20
C ASP A 119 17.23 10.44 -15.31
N SER A 120 17.10 9.56 -16.28
CA SER A 120 17.97 8.41 -16.50
C SER A 120 19.43 8.77 -16.81
N ASP A 121 19.70 10.03 -17.20
CA ASP A 121 21.05 10.55 -17.45
C ASP A 121 21.77 11.05 -16.18
N ASP A 122 21.11 11.06 -15.02
CA ASP A 122 21.72 11.44 -13.74
C ASP A 122 22.64 10.33 -13.21
N ASP A 123 23.84 10.72 -12.74
CA ASP A 123 24.86 9.78 -12.26
C ASP A 123 24.47 9.06 -10.97
N LEU A 124 23.55 9.65 -10.16
CA LEU A 124 23.11 9.06 -8.89
C LEU A 124 22.24 7.81 -9.07
N VAL A 125 21.75 7.56 -10.29
CA VAL A 125 20.78 6.48 -10.55
C VAL A 125 21.26 5.43 -11.55
N MET A 126 22.56 5.39 -11.86
CA MET A 126 23.15 4.51 -12.89
C MET A 126 22.70 3.04 -12.81
N GLY A 127 22.57 2.49 -11.62
CA GLY A 127 22.23 1.08 -11.41
C GLY A 127 20.74 0.79 -11.25
N ASP A 128 19.88 1.83 -11.25
CA ASP A 128 18.46 1.72 -10.88
C ASP A 128 17.49 1.94 -12.05
N VAL A 129 17.98 2.45 -13.20
CA VAL A 129 17.14 2.76 -14.37
C VAL A 129 16.47 1.50 -14.92
N GLY A 130 15.14 1.54 -15.07
CA GLY A 130 14.33 0.42 -15.51
C GLY A 130 14.22 -0.73 -14.50
N LYS A 131 14.72 -0.56 -13.27
CA LYS A 131 14.65 -1.56 -12.22
C LYS A 131 13.32 -1.45 -11.46
N ALA A 132 12.63 -2.57 -11.36
CA ALA A 132 11.34 -2.69 -10.66
C ALA A 132 10.18 -1.86 -11.26
N GLY A 133 10.32 -1.36 -12.48
CA GLY A 133 9.26 -0.60 -13.16
C GLY A 133 9.75 0.12 -14.42
N VAL A 134 8.85 0.85 -15.05
CA VAL A 134 9.13 1.57 -16.30
C VAL A 134 9.83 2.90 -16.01
N ALA A 135 10.90 3.19 -16.76
CA ALA A 135 11.58 4.47 -16.76
C ALA A 135 10.76 5.50 -17.58
N ILE A 136 10.43 6.62 -16.94
CA ILE A 136 9.72 7.76 -17.55
C ILE A 136 10.51 9.03 -17.28
N ASP A 137 11.18 9.51 -18.29
CA ASP A 137 11.94 10.77 -18.22
C ASP A 137 11.14 11.96 -18.77
N THR A 138 10.28 11.69 -19.76
CA THR A 138 9.55 12.73 -20.50
C THR A 138 8.13 12.30 -20.86
N VAL A 139 7.33 13.24 -21.34
CA VAL A 139 5.99 12.93 -21.86
C VAL A 139 6.03 12.00 -23.08
N GLU A 140 7.13 11.94 -23.82
CA GLU A 140 7.25 11.02 -24.96
C GLU A 140 7.28 9.55 -24.50
N ASP A 141 7.92 9.25 -23.38
CA ASP A 141 7.86 7.91 -22.77
C ASP A 141 6.44 7.57 -22.34
N MET A 142 5.70 8.55 -21.76
CA MET A 142 4.31 8.35 -21.36
C MET A 142 3.40 8.11 -22.59
N LYS A 143 3.65 8.79 -23.71
CA LYS A 143 2.93 8.56 -24.98
C LYS A 143 3.20 7.17 -25.54
N ILE A 144 4.45 6.69 -25.47
CA ILE A 144 4.82 5.33 -25.88
C ILE A 144 4.11 4.31 -24.99
N LEU A 145 4.13 4.52 -23.68
CA LEU A 145 3.50 3.65 -22.69
C LEU A 145 2.02 3.42 -22.97
N PHE A 146 1.29 4.45 -23.39
CA PHE A 146 -0.14 4.39 -23.68
C PHE A 146 -0.49 4.42 -25.19
N ASN A 147 0.50 4.13 -26.04
CA ASN A 147 0.27 4.10 -27.48
C ASN A 147 -0.79 3.06 -27.88
N ASN A 148 -1.82 3.49 -28.62
CA ASN A 148 -2.99 2.68 -29.03
C ASN A 148 -3.79 2.09 -27.84
N ILE A 149 -3.74 2.70 -26.66
CA ILE A 149 -4.62 2.39 -25.54
C ILE A 149 -5.61 3.56 -25.39
N PRO A 150 -6.94 3.30 -25.50
CA PRO A 150 -7.95 4.37 -25.46
C PRO A 150 -8.12 4.91 -24.05
N LEU A 151 -7.48 6.04 -23.72
CA LEU A 151 -7.45 6.62 -22.38
C LEU A 151 -8.81 7.18 -21.92
N ASP A 152 -9.73 7.46 -22.83
CA ASP A 152 -11.13 7.82 -22.54
C ASP A 152 -11.98 6.66 -22.00
N GLN A 153 -11.55 5.42 -22.26
CA GLN A 153 -12.26 4.19 -21.88
C GLN A 153 -11.54 3.38 -20.81
N MET A 154 -10.22 3.56 -20.67
CA MET A 154 -9.40 2.78 -19.74
C MET A 154 -9.22 3.49 -18.41
N SER A 155 -9.33 2.72 -17.32
CA SER A 155 -8.95 3.18 -15.99
C SER A 155 -7.47 2.86 -15.75
N VAL A 156 -6.66 3.90 -15.52
CA VAL A 156 -5.21 3.79 -15.32
C VAL A 156 -4.85 4.11 -13.88
N SER A 157 -4.28 3.15 -13.15
CA SER A 157 -3.66 3.39 -11.84
C SER A 157 -2.17 3.63 -12.01
N MET A 158 -1.66 4.66 -11.36
CA MET A 158 -0.24 5.03 -11.36
C MET A 158 0.29 5.05 -9.92
N THR A 159 1.27 4.18 -9.65
CA THR A 159 1.91 4.11 -8.33
C THR A 159 3.05 5.13 -8.30
N MET A 160 2.74 6.37 -7.96
CA MET A 160 3.70 7.47 -7.92
C MET A 160 3.42 8.42 -6.75
N ASN A 161 4.47 8.79 -6.01
CA ASN A 161 4.39 9.62 -4.82
C ASN A 161 5.41 10.77 -4.84
N GLY A 162 6.71 10.51 -4.86
CA GLY A 162 7.73 11.56 -4.85
C GLY A 162 7.64 12.50 -6.05
N ALA A 163 7.75 11.96 -7.26
CA ALA A 163 7.63 12.72 -8.51
C ALA A 163 6.18 12.76 -9.04
N VAL A 164 5.19 12.78 -8.14
CA VAL A 164 3.77 12.70 -8.51
C VAL A 164 3.33 13.82 -9.44
N LEU A 165 3.87 15.01 -9.25
CA LEU A 165 3.50 16.20 -10.03
C LEU A 165 3.87 16.08 -11.51
N PRO A 166 5.16 15.84 -11.90
CA PRO A 166 5.53 15.70 -13.31
C PRO A 166 4.94 14.44 -13.95
N VAL A 167 4.77 13.35 -13.22
CA VAL A 167 4.19 12.12 -13.77
C VAL A 167 2.71 12.28 -14.07
N LEU A 168 1.93 12.89 -13.18
CA LEU A 168 0.52 13.19 -13.45
C LEU A 168 0.36 14.20 -14.58
N ALA A 169 1.19 15.24 -14.62
CA ALA A 169 1.20 16.20 -15.72
C ALA A 169 1.51 15.51 -17.06
N SER A 170 2.48 14.59 -17.10
CA SER A 170 2.81 13.82 -18.31
C SER A 170 1.65 12.92 -18.75
N PHE A 171 0.91 12.30 -17.83
CA PHE A 171 -0.28 11.53 -18.16
C PHE A 171 -1.39 12.38 -18.75
N ILE A 172 -1.65 13.57 -18.18
CA ILE A 172 -2.65 14.52 -18.69
C ILE A 172 -2.27 14.95 -20.11
N VAL A 173 -1.01 15.38 -20.31
CA VAL A 173 -0.54 15.84 -21.62
C VAL A 173 -0.55 14.71 -22.66
N ALA A 174 -0.15 13.49 -22.28
CA ALA A 174 -0.25 12.34 -23.18
C ALA A 174 -1.70 12.06 -23.60
N GLY A 175 -2.65 12.20 -22.69
CA GLY A 175 -4.08 12.11 -23.00
C GLY A 175 -4.56 13.21 -23.93
N GLU A 176 -4.22 14.47 -23.64
CA GLU A 176 -4.56 15.62 -24.51
C GLU A 176 -3.99 15.46 -25.93
N GLU A 177 -2.74 14.99 -26.07
CA GLU A 177 -2.10 14.75 -27.37
C GLU A 177 -2.66 13.51 -28.10
N GLN A 178 -3.36 12.60 -27.41
CA GLN A 178 -4.21 11.57 -28.03
C GLN A 178 -5.60 12.10 -28.43
N GLY A 179 -5.92 13.36 -28.15
CA GLY A 179 -7.25 13.95 -28.39
C GLY A 179 -8.28 13.64 -27.31
N VAL A 180 -7.85 13.19 -26.13
CA VAL A 180 -8.71 12.88 -24.99
C VAL A 180 -8.72 14.07 -24.02
N ASP A 181 -9.90 14.65 -23.79
CA ASP A 181 -10.07 15.70 -22.79
C ASP A 181 -9.80 15.15 -21.37
N LYS A 182 -9.11 15.94 -20.54
CA LYS A 182 -8.74 15.55 -19.18
C LYS A 182 -9.93 15.14 -18.30
N SER A 183 -11.12 15.69 -18.56
CA SER A 183 -12.36 15.33 -17.85
C SER A 183 -12.84 13.90 -18.15
N LEU A 184 -12.36 13.30 -19.23
CA LEU A 184 -12.65 11.92 -19.61
C LEU A 184 -11.66 10.92 -19.03
N LEU A 185 -10.47 11.37 -18.64
CA LEU A 185 -9.45 10.53 -18.05
C LEU A 185 -9.96 9.90 -16.74
N SER A 186 -9.83 8.61 -16.63
CA SER A 186 -10.23 7.85 -15.44
C SER A 186 -9.08 7.02 -14.89
N GLY A 187 -9.02 6.92 -13.57
CA GLY A 187 -7.93 6.17 -12.94
C GLY A 187 -7.67 6.60 -11.50
N THR A 188 -6.43 6.42 -11.09
CA THR A 188 -5.95 6.75 -9.75
C THR A 188 -4.47 7.11 -9.82
N ILE A 189 -4.06 8.19 -9.20
CA ILE A 189 -2.65 8.42 -8.83
C ILE A 189 -2.48 8.11 -7.34
N GLN A 190 -1.37 7.44 -6.95
CA GLN A 190 -1.21 7.06 -5.55
C GLN A 190 -1.09 8.27 -4.64
N ASN A 191 -0.22 9.22 -4.94
CA ASN A 191 -0.14 10.54 -4.29
C ASN A 191 -0.13 10.50 -2.75
N ASP A 192 0.35 9.39 -2.18
CA ASP A 192 0.42 9.15 -0.74
C ASP A 192 1.85 9.34 -0.26
N ILE A 193 2.17 10.56 0.16
CA ILE A 193 3.56 10.91 0.48
C ILE A 193 3.94 10.60 1.94
N LEU A 194 3.00 10.59 2.88
CA LEU A 194 3.32 10.36 4.30
C LEU A 194 3.91 8.98 4.53
N LYS A 195 3.37 7.94 3.89
CA LYS A 195 3.94 6.60 3.96
C LYS A 195 5.36 6.50 3.41
N GLU A 196 5.74 7.36 2.46
CA GLU A 196 7.11 7.37 1.91
C GLU A 196 8.13 7.76 2.97
N PHE A 197 7.77 8.68 3.86
CA PHE A 197 8.62 9.06 4.99
C PHE A 197 8.69 7.98 6.07
N MET A 198 7.68 7.13 6.16
CA MET A 198 7.64 6.05 7.14
C MET A 198 8.45 4.82 6.69
N VAL A 199 8.27 4.36 5.43
CA VAL A 199 8.71 3.01 5.06
C VAL A 199 9.38 2.87 3.68
N ARG A 200 9.01 3.68 2.66
CA ARG A 200 9.46 3.43 1.28
C ARG A 200 10.63 4.29 0.80
N ASN A 201 10.81 5.47 1.39
CA ASN A 201 11.92 6.41 1.13
C ASN A 201 12.03 6.94 -0.30
N THR A 202 10.94 7.05 -1.06
CA THR A 202 10.92 7.65 -2.41
C THR A 202 10.37 9.07 -2.43
N TYR A 203 10.54 9.82 -1.36
CA TYR A 203 10.26 11.25 -1.26
C TYR A 203 11.34 12.10 -1.96
N ILE A 204 10.99 13.33 -2.30
CA ILE A 204 11.92 14.32 -2.85
C ILE A 204 12.06 15.50 -1.87
N TYR A 205 10.95 16.14 -1.52
CA TYR A 205 10.89 17.36 -0.70
C TYR A 205 10.56 17.04 0.76
N PRO A 206 10.76 17.98 1.71
CA PRO A 206 10.29 17.86 3.09
C PRO A 206 8.77 17.60 3.19
N PRO A 207 8.26 17.13 4.34
CA PRO A 207 6.85 16.79 4.51
C PRO A 207 5.87 17.91 4.15
N GLU A 208 6.10 19.16 4.59
CA GLU A 208 5.15 20.24 4.34
C GLU A 208 4.99 20.61 2.86
N PRO A 209 6.06 20.87 2.08
CA PRO A 209 5.92 21.09 0.64
C PRO A 209 5.30 19.89 -0.08
N SER A 210 5.60 18.68 0.38
CA SER A 210 5.01 17.46 -0.16
C SER A 210 3.50 17.41 0.07
N MET A 211 3.02 17.81 1.26
CA MET A 211 1.59 17.92 1.58
C MET A 211 0.88 19.00 0.75
N LYS A 212 1.57 20.12 0.45
CA LYS A 212 1.05 21.13 -0.49
C LYS A 212 0.81 20.52 -1.88
N ILE A 213 1.78 19.77 -2.40
CA ILE A 213 1.65 19.09 -3.71
C ILE A 213 0.44 18.13 -3.71
N VAL A 214 0.27 17.35 -2.65
CA VAL A 214 -0.89 16.45 -2.51
C VAL A 214 -2.20 17.23 -2.56
N ALA A 215 -2.30 18.32 -1.80
CA ALA A 215 -3.49 19.15 -1.76
C ALA A 215 -3.77 19.82 -3.13
N ASP A 216 -2.74 20.30 -3.82
CA ASP A 216 -2.85 20.89 -5.16
C ASP A 216 -3.39 19.89 -6.20
N ILE A 217 -2.96 18.62 -6.12
CA ILE A 217 -3.46 17.54 -6.98
C ILE A 217 -4.92 17.20 -6.65
N ILE A 218 -5.29 17.13 -5.36
CA ILE A 218 -6.68 16.90 -4.95
C ILE A 218 -7.57 18.04 -5.46
N GLU A 219 -7.14 19.28 -5.29
CA GLU A 219 -7.86 20.45 -5.77
C GLU A 219 -8.08 20.41 -7.29
N PHE A 220 -7.01 20.20 -8.06
CA PHE A 220 -7.09 20.18 -9.53
C PHE A 220 -7.98 19.04 -10.02
N THR A 221 -7.78 17.84 -9.51
CA THR A 221 -8.53 16.68 -9.99
C THR A 221 -10.00 16.71 -9.61
N SER A 222 -10.35 17.29 -8.45
CA SER A 222 -11.76 17.45 -8.05
C SER A 222 -12.52 18.38 -9.00
N LYS A 223 -11.85 19.39 -9.55
CA LYS A 223 -12.44 20.39 -10.46
C LYS A 223 -12.41 19.96 -11.93
N GLU A 224 -11.28 19.41 -12.38
CA GLU A 224 -10.97 19.23 -13.79
C GLU A 224 -11.05 17.76 -14.26
N MET A 225 -10.97 16.79 -13.36
CA MET A 225 -10.90 15.35 -13.67
C MET A 225 -11.92 14.53 -12.86
N PRO A 226 -13.23 14.69 -13.08
CA PRO A 226 -14.29 14.15 -12.21
C PRO A 226 -14.34 12.62 -12.14
N LYS A 227 -13.68 11.91 -13.07
CA LYS A 227 -13.58 10.45 -13.09
C LYS A 227 -12.28 9.92 -12.47
N PHE A 228 -11.39 10.80 -12.02
CA PHE A 228 -10.07 10.43 -11.53
C PHE A 228 -10.02 10.42 -10.00
N ASN A 229 -9.37 9.41 -9.39
CA ASN A 229 -9.13 9.37 -7.96
C ASN A 229 -7.78 10.06 -7.68
N SER A 230 -7.84 11.13 -6.89
CA SER A 230 -6.71 12.00 -6.57
C SER A 230 -5.64 11.36 -5.71
N ILE A 231 -6.00 10.29 -5.00
CA ILE A 231 -5.13 9.63 -4.04
C ILE A 231 -5.52 8.15 -3.83
N SER A 232 -4.54 7.32 -3.48
CA SER A 232 -4.73 5.97 -2.95
C SER A 232 -3.92 5.85 -1.67
N ILE A 233 -4.58 6.01 -0.53
CA ILE A 233 -3.98 6.03 0.81
C ILE A 233 -3.60 4.60 1.17
N SER A 234 -2.29 4.36 1.43
CA SER A 234 -1.70 3.04 1.30
C SER A 234 -1.13 2.49 2.60
N GLY A 235 -1.83 1.56 3.22
CA GLY A 235 -1.33 0.70 4.29
C GLY A 235 -0.41 -0.42 3.78
N TYR A 236 -0.58 -0.85 2.52
CA TYR A 236 0.18 -1.95 1.93
C TYR A 236 1.69 -1.88 2.21
N HIS A 237 2.31 -0.74 1.98
CA HIS A 237 3.75 -0.59 2.16
C HIS A 237 4.17 -0.62 3.63
N MET A 238 3.29 -0.21 4.55
CA MET A 238 3.54 -0.29 5.99
C MET A 238 3.54 -1.76 6.45
N GLN A 239 2.59 -2.56 5.95
CA GLN A 239 2.53 -4.00 6.22
C GLN A 239 3.75 -4.73 5.63
N GLU A 240 4.16 -4.42 4.40
CA GLU A 240 5.36 -4.96 3.75
C GLU A 240 6.64 -4.60 4.54
N ALA A 241 6.67 -3.44 5.22
CA ALA A 241 7.75 -3.04 6.11
C ALA A 241 7.67 -3.66 7.53
N GLY A 242 6.61 -4.43 7.82
CA GLY A 242 6.46 -5.17 9.05
C GLY A 242 5.38 -4.66 10.03
N ALA A 243 4.58 -3.66 9.68
CA ALA A 243 3.43 -3.28 10.49
C ALA A 243 2.48 -4.48 10.68
N ASP A 244 1.93 -4.63 11.88
CA ASP A 244 0.80 -5.52 12.12
C ASP A 244 -0.50 -4.91 11.58
N ASN A 245 -1.60 -5.64 11.66
CA ASN A 245 -2.88 -5.21 11.09
C ASN A 245 -3.48 -3.98 11.80
N VAL A 246 -3.20 -3.78 13.08
CA VAL A 246 -3.64 -2.59 13.83
C VAL A 246 -2.85 -1.36 13.41
N LEU A 247 -1.52 -1.46 13.31
CA LEU A 247 -0.66 -0.37 12.86
C LEU A 247 -0.97 0.02 11.41
N GLU A 248 -1.11 -0.97 10.52
CA GLU A 248 -1.49 -0.72 9.12
C GLU A 248 -2.81 0.03 9.05
N LEU A 249 -3.85 -0.46 9.74
CA LEU A 249 -5.17 0.15 9.76
C LEU A 249 -5.14 1.58 10.31
N ALA A 250 -4.55 1.76 11.49
CA ALA A 250 -4.54 3.04 12.20
C ALA A 250 -3.78 4.12 11.42
N TYR A 251 -2.56 3.81 10.96
CA TYR A 251 -1.75 4.79 10.23
C TYR A 251 -2.31 5.13 8.87
N THR A 252 -2.89 4.14 8.16
CA THR A 252 -3.57 4.41 6.89
C THR A 252 -4.74 5.37 7.05
N LEU A 253 -5.56 5.19 8.10
CA LEU A 253 -6.69 6.09 8.36
C LEU A 253 -6.23 7.46 8.87
N ALA A 254 -5.18 7.52 9.70
CA ALA A 254 -4.60 8.78 10.17
C ALA A 254 -3.94 9.58 9.01
N ASP A 255 -3.27 8.91 8.06
CA ASP A 255 -2.82 9.53 6.80
C ASP A 255 -4.01 10.11 6.03
N GLY A 256 -5.10 9.35 5.93
CA GLY A 256 -6.34 9.81 5.30
C GLY A 256 -6.91 11.07 5.94
N MET A 257 -6.92 11.14 7.27
CA MET A 257 -7.36 12.34 8.01
C MET A 257 -6.50 13.56 7.67
N GLU A 258 -5.19 13.36 7.58
CA GLU A 258 -4.25 14.44 7.26
C GLU A 258 -4.44 14.96 5.82
N TYR A 259 -4.67 14.06 4.87
CA TYR A 259 -4.96 14.45 3.48
C TYR A 259 -6.30 15.17 3.32
N VAL A 260 -7.32 14.76 4.08
CA VAL A 260 -8.60 15.48 4.14
C VAL A 260 -8.40 16.91 4.66
N ARG A 261 -7.64 17.09 5.74
CA ARG A 261 -7.31 18.43 6.26
C ARG A 261 -6.55 19.28 5.25
N ALA A 262 -5.57 18.69 4.58
CA ALA A 262 -4.79 19.38 3.55
C ALA A 262 -5.67 19.85 2.38
N ALA A 263 -6.61 19.04 1.92
CA ALA A 263 -7.55 19.42 0.88
C ALA A 263 -8.53 20.52 1.35
N MET A 264 -9.07 20.40 2.56
CA MET A 264 -9.95 21.41 3.15
C MET A 264 -9.24 22.74 3.38
N SER A 265 -7.94 22.75 3.67
CA SER A 265 -7.15 23.99 3.80
C SER A 265 -7.03 24.78 2.50
N LYS A 266 -7.28 24.14 1.33
CA LYS A 266 -7.40 24.79 0.02
C LYS A 266 -8.80 25.40 -0.23
N GLY A 267 -9.69 25.37 0.76
CA GLY A 267 -11.05 25.89 0.67
C GLY A 267 -12.05 24.94 -0.02
N LEU A 268 -11.69 23.65 -0.19
CA LEU A 268 -12.62 22.64 -0.73
C LEU A 268 -13.60 22.18 0.35
N ASP A 269 -14.88 22.02 -0.01
CA ASP A 269 -15.81 21.27 0.82
C ASP A 269 -15.43 19.78 0.79
N VAL A 270 -15.61 19.11 1.92
CA VAL A 270 -15.25 17.69 2.03
C VAL A 270 -15.99 16.82 1.02
N ASP A 271 -17.23 17.16 0.71
CA ASP A 271 -18.07 16.42 -0.25
C ASP A 271 -17.66 16.61 -1.72
N ASP A 272 -16.81 17.60 -2.03
CA ASP A 272 -16.29 17.84 -3.40
C ASP A 272 -15.23 16.81 -3.80
N PHE A 273 -14.41 16.33 -2.85
CA PHE A 273 -13.28 15.45 -3.14
C PHE A 273 -13.37 14.08 -2.47
N ALA A 274 -13.97 13.95 -1.28
CA ALA A 274 -13.99 12.69 -0.53
C ALA A 274 -14.61 11.51 -1.29
N PRO A 275 -15.63 11.68 -2.17
CA PRO A 275 -16.10 10.59 -3.02
C PRO A 275 -15.06 9.99 -3.95
N ARG A 276 -13.89 10.64 -4.11
CA ARG A 276 -12.78 10.19 -4.96
C ARG A 276 -11.55 9.73 -4.18
N LEU A 277 -11.57 9.78 -2.87
CA LEU A 277 -10.53 9.15 -2.05
C LEU A 277 -10.63 7.63 -2.18
N SER A 278 -9.49 6.98 -2.30
CA SER A 278 -9.39 5.53 -2.32
C SER A 278 -8.29 5.05 -1.38
N PHE A 279 -8.33 3.77 -1.04
CA PHE A 279 -7.41 3.15 -0.10
C PHE A 279 -6.73 1.94 -0.73
N PHE A 280 -5.60 1.56 -0.15
CA PHE A 280 -4.84 0.41 -0.58
C PHE A 280 -4.32 -0.36 0.66
N PHE A 281 -4.83 -1.57 0.88
CA PHE A 281 -4.43 -2.44 1.99
C PHE A 281 -3.70 -3.68 1.50
N ALA A 282 -2.75 -4.15 2.33
CA ALA A 282 -2.16 -5.46 2.18
C ALA A 282 -3.13 -6.55 2.65
N ILE A 283 -2.93 -7.76 2.15
CA ILE A 283 -3.61 -8.95 2.65
C ILE A 283 -2.56 -10.02 2.88
N GLY A 284 -2.29 -10.30 4.15
CA GLY A 284 -1.36 -11.35 4.58
C GLY A 284 -2.06 -12.69 4.83
N THR A 285 -1.33 -13.61 5.46
CA THR A 285 -1.79 -14.98 5.69
C THR A 285 -2.69 -15.16 6.90
N ASP A 286 -2.88 -14.14 7.76
CA ASP A 286 -3.80 -14.23 8.91
C ASP A 286 -5.24 -14.01 8.46
N PHE A 287 -5.86 -15.08 7.97
CA PHE A 287 -7.09 -15.11 7.21
C PHE A 287 -8.24 -14.27 7.82
N PHE A 288 -8.56 -14.50 9.08
CA PHE A 288 -9.69 -13.83 9.73
C PHE A 288 -9.35 -12.41 10.15
N MET A 289 -8.10 -12.15 10.51
CA MET A 289 -7.61 -10.82 10.86
C MET A 289 -7.71 -9.87 9.67
N GLU A 290 -7.31 -10.32 8.48
CA GLU A 290 -7.39 -9.56 7.23
C GLU A 290 -8.85 -9.22 6.85
N ILE A 291 -9.77 -10.16 7.02
CA ILE A 291 -11.20 -9.92 6.80
C ILE A 291 -11.73 -8.87 7.78
N ALA A 292 -11.41 -9.02 9.06
CA ALA A 292 -11.85 -8.11 10.11
C ALA A 292 -11.24 -6.71 9.93
N LYS A 293 -9.98 -6.60 9.49
CA LYS A 293 -9.31 -5.33 9.18
C LYS A 293 -10.09 -4.53 8.13
N LEU A 294 -10.50 -5.13 7.03
CA LEU A 294 -11.25 -4.43 5.99
C LEU A 294 -12.64 -4.00 6.46
N ARG A 295 -13.28 -4.79 7.33
CA ARG A 295 -14.55 -4.45 7.96
C ARG A 295 -14.38 -3.25 8.91
N ALA A 296 -13.37 -3.29 9.78
CA ALA A 296 -13.01 -2.22 10.70
C ALA A 296 -12.65 -0.93 9.95
N ALA A 297 -11.87 -1.03 8.86
CA ALA A 297 -11.48 0.12 8.04
C ALA A 297 -12.70 0.91 7.53
N ARG A 298 -13.73 0.22 7.03
CA ARG A 298 -14.96 0.89 6.56
C ARG A 298 -15.71 1.58 7.69
N THR A 299 -15.85 0.90 8.80
CA THR A 299 -16.57 1.43 9.98
C THR A 299 -15.87 2.68 10.53
N LEU A 300 -14.57 2.62 10.72
CA LEU A 300 -13.79 3.74 11.26
C LEU A 300 -13.75 4.92 10.28
N TRP A 301 -13.55 4.65 8.98
CA TRP A 301 -13.54 5.72 7.98
C TRP A 301 -14.88 6.45 7.86
N ALA A 302 -15.97 5.72 7.89
CA ALA A 302 -17.31 6.32 7.88
C ALA A 302 -17.51 7.28 9.08
N LYS A 303 -17.06 6.88 10.27
CA LYS A 303 -17.08 7.71 11.48
C LYS A 303 -16.19 8.95 11.32
N ILE A 304 -14.94 8.77 10.90
CA ILE A 304 -13.98 9.85 10.65
C ILE A 304 -14.57 10.89 9.69
N MET A 305 -15.13 10.46 8.57
CA MET A 305 -15.67 11.38 7.57
C MET A 305 -16.91 12.11 8.05
N LYS A 306 -17.73 11.48 8.90
CA LYS A 306 -18.85 12.15 9.57
C LYS A 306 -18.37 13.25 10.51
N ASP A 307 -17.28 13.01 11.24
CA ASP A 307 -16.67 14.01 12.13
C ASP A 307 -16.05 15.18 11.34
N PHE A 308 -15.56 14.95 10.12
CA PHE A 308 -15.18 15.99 9.16
C PHE A 308 -16.35 16.77 8.54
N GLY A 309 -17.60 16.39 8.87
CA GLY A 309 -18.80 17.10 8.42
C GLY A 309 -19.33 16.66 7.06
N ALA A 310 -18.90 15.53 6.52
CA ALA A 310 -19.41 14.99 5.27
C ALA A 310 -20.92 14.70 5.35
N LYS A 311 -21.67 15.19 4.37
CA LYS A 311 -23.13 15.04 4.25
C LYS A 311 -23.52 14.06 3.15
N ASN A 312 -22.68 13.91 2.13
CA ASN A 312 -22.89 12.99 1.03
C ASN A 312 -22.52 11.56 1.48
N GLU A 313 -23.44 10.61 1.38
CA GLU A 313 -23.18 9.21 1.71
C GLU A 313 -21.94 8.62 0.98
N ARG A 314 -21.69 9.06 -0.26
CA ARG A 314 -20.52 8.63 -1.03
C ARG A 314 -19.19 9.07 -0.42
N SER A 315 -19.19 10.15 0.35
CA SER A 315 -18.00 10.65 1.08
C SER A 315 -17.67 9.81 2.31
N LEU A 316 -18.66 9.12 2.88
CA LEU A 316 -18.49 8.23 4.03
C LEU A 316 -17.93 6.86 3.67
N ILE A 317 -17.95 6.51 2.38
CA ILE A 317 -17.63 5.16 1.90
C ILE A 317 -16.12 5.00 1.68
N LEU A 318 -15.51 4.07 2.41
CA LEU A 318 -14.16 3.60 2.11
C LEU A 318 -14.18 2.61 0.94
N ARG A 319 -13.44 2.92 -0.11
CA ARG A 319 -13.22 2.04 -1.26
C ARG A 319 -11.75 1.66 -1.29
N THR A 320 -11.49 0.38 -1.40
CA THR A 320 -10.13 -0.13 -1.35
C THR A 320 -9.76 -0.99 -2.54
N HIS A 321 -8.52 -0.80 -2.99
CA HIS A 321 -7.73 -1.81 -3.68
C HIS A 321 -7.04 -2.66 -2.62
N CYS A 322 -6.89 -3.97 -2.86
CA CYS A 322 -6.06 -4.83 -2.04
C CYS A 322 -5.00 -5.51 -2.91
N GLN A 323 -3.88 -5.83 -2.28
CA GLN A 323 -2.85 -6.68 -2.87
C GLN A 323 -2.47 -7.75 -1.86
N THR A 324 -2.31 -8.98 -2.33
CA THR A 324 -1.73 -10.06 -1.53
C THR A 324 -0.31 -9.67 -1.09
N SER A 325 0.06 -10.01 0.14
CA SER A 325 1.33 -9.57 0.72
C SER A 325 2.54 -10.24 0.05
N GLY A 326 3.51 -9.43 -0.35
CA GLY A 326 4.79 -9.91 -0.87
C GLY A 326 5.68 -10.49 0.24
N VAL A 327 5.64 -9.89 1.43
CA VAL A 327 6.45 -10.34 2.58
C VAL A 327 6.03 -11.72 3.12
N SER A 328 4.83 -12.17 2.79
CA SER A 328 4.36 -13.55 3.11
C SER A 328 4.96 -14.61 2.20
N LEU A 329 5.46 -14.22 1.02
CA LEU A 329 6.01 -15.12 0.03
C LEU A 329 7.49 -15.42 0.34
N THR A 330 7.93 -16.61 -0.03
CA THR A 330 9.27 -17.09 0.26
C THR A 330 10.00 -17.54 -1.00
N GLU A 331 11.32 -17.32 -1.03
CA GLU A 331 12.19 -17.88 -2.08
C GLU A 331 12.32 -19.41 -1.94
N LYS A 332 12.19 -19.92 -0.71
CA LYS A 332 12.25 -21.34 -0.39
C LYS A 332 10.93 -22.02 -0.72
N ASP A 333 11.01 -23.13 -1.48
CA ASP A 333 9.85 -23.91 -1.94
C ASP A 333 8.76 -23.02 -2.57
N PRO A 334 9.09 -22.28 -3.65
CA PRO A 334 8.29 -21.14 -4.14
C PRO A 334 6.91 -21.52 -4.65
N TYR A 335 6.67 -22.76 -5.05
CA TYR A 335 5.34 -23.22 -5.49
C TYR A 335 4.30 -23.20 -4.35
N ASN A 336 4.71 -23.25 -3.08
CA ASN A 336 3.83 -23.04 -1.95
C ASN A 336 3.24 -21.60 -1.93
N ASN A 337 3.89 -20.66 -2.60
CA ASN A 337 3.38 -19.29 -2.70
C ASN A 337 2.07 -19.20 -3.49
N ILE A 338 1.81 -20.13 -4.42
CA ILE A 338 0.51 -20.23 -5.12
C ILE A 338 -0.62 -20.42 -4.11
N ILE A 339 -0.39 -21.27 -3.11
CA ILE A 339 -1.37 -21.56 -2.05
C ILE A 339 -1.52 -20.33 -1.14
N ARG A 340 -0.42 -19.71 -0.70
CA ARG A 340 -0.44 -18.50 0.13
C ARG A 340 -1.25 -17.38 -0.54
N THR A 341 -0.91 -17.05 -1.79
CA THR A 341 -1.61 -16.04 -2.59
C THR A 341 -3.10 -16.37 -2.76
N SER A 342 -3.47 -17.64 -2.89
CA SER A 342 -4.87 -18.05 -3.04
C SER A 342 -5.69 -17.80 -1.77
N TYR A 343 -5.13 -18.10 -0.58
CA TYR A 343 -5.79 -17.81 0.70
C TYR A 343 -5.86 -16.31 1.00
N GLU A 344 -4.81 -15.57 0.70
CA GLU A 344 -4.78 -14.11 0.83
C GLU A 344 -5.82 -13.46 -0.09
N ALA A 345 -5.90 -13.90 -1.35
CA ALA A 345 -6.92 -13.42 -2.27
C ALA A 345 -8.35 -13.71 -1.77
N LEU A 346 -8.58 -14.89 -1.21
CA LEU A 346 -9.87 -15.23 -0.62
C LEU A 346 -10.21 -14.35 0.59
N SER A 347 -9.22 -14.03 1.45
CA SER A 347 -9.41 -13.09 2.57
C SER A 347 -9.80 -11.70 2.08
N ALA A 348 -9.13 -11.18 1.05
CA ALA A 348 -9.45 -9.88 0.45
C ALA A 348 -10.90 -9.83 -0.06
N ILE A 349 -11.34 -10.92 -0.70
CA ILE A 349 -12.69 -11.03 -1.26
C ILE A 349 -13.74 -11.12 -0.16
N LEU A 350 -13.55 -11.98 0.82
CA LEU A 350 -14.45 -12.08 1.98
C LEU A 350 -14.44 -10.82 2.83
N GLY A 351 -13.35 -10.07 2.84
CA GLY A 351 -13.25 -8.75 3.43
C GLY A 351 -13.91 -7.63 2.61
N GLY A 352 -14.29 -7.88 1.35
CA GLY A 352 -15.09 -6.96 0.54
C GLY A 352 -14.30 -5.91 -0.25
N THR A 353 -13.13 -6.24 -0.80
CA THR A 353 -12.31 -5.36 -1.67
C THR A 353 -13.02 -4.97 -2.97
N GLN A 354 -12.71 -3.78 -3.55
CA GLN A 354 -13.25 -3.35 -4.85
C GLN A 354 -12.37 -3.70 -6.03
N SER A 355 -11.07 -3.85 -5.81
CA SER A 355 -10.14 -4.40 -6.80
C SER A 355 -9.02 -5.16 -6.09
N LEU A 356 -8.41 -6.10 -6.81
CA LEU A 356 -7.41 -6.99 -6.24
C LEU A 356 -6.24 -7.19 -7.21
N HIS A 357 -5.03 -7.13 -6.66
CA HIS A 357 -3.81 -7.68 -7.25
C HIS A 357 -3.41 -8.95 -6.50
N THR A 358 -3.04 -9.98 -7.24
CA THR A 358 -2.45 -11.22 -6.71
C THR A 358 -1.00 -11.32 -7.14
N ASN A 359 -0.09 -11.47 -6.19
CA ASN A 359 1.33 -11.64 -6.48
C ASN A 359 1.59 -12.97 -7.17
N SER A 360 2.58 -12.98 -8.06
CA SER A 360 3.08 -14.20 -8.68
C SER A 360 3.87 -15.03 -7.68
N PHE A 361 3.93 -16.33 -7.87
CA PHE A 361 4.61 -17.22 -6.91
C PHE A 361 6.14 -17.01 -6.87
N ASP A 362 6.71 -16.41 -7.91
CA ASP A 362 8.12 -16.06 -8.05
C ASP A 362 8.47 -14.62 -7.57
N GLU A 363 7.50 -13.87 -7.02
CA GLU A 363 7.66 -12.50 -6.55
C GLU A 363 8.84 -12.30 -5.57
N ALA A 364 9.07 -13.29 -4.70
CA ALA A 364 10.19 -13.24 -3.75
C ALA A 364 11.57 -13.48 -4.40
N ILE A 365 11.60 -13.86 -5.68
CA ILE A 365 12.83 -14.24 -6.41
C ILE A 365 13.16 -13.21 -7.48
N ALA A 366 12.16 -12.84 -8.33
CA ALA A 366 12.37 -11.97 -9.48
C ALA A 366 11.06 -11.37 -10.00
N LEU A 367 11.13 -10.59 -11.08
CA LEU A 367 9.95 -10.15 -11.81
C LEU A 367 9.21 -11.36 -12.41
N PRO A 368 7.87 -11.30 -12.49
CA PRO A 368 7.06 -12.41 -12.93
C PRO A 368 7.36 -12.82 -14.38
N THR A 369 7.34 -14.12 -14.61
CA THR A 369 7.29 -14.70 -15.95
C THR A 369 5.87 -14.64 -16.51
N ASP A 370 5.68 -14.88 -17.82
CA ASP A 370 4.35 -14.97 -18.45
C ASP A 370 3.49 -16.08 -17.80
N GLU A 371 4.12 -17.17 -17.38
CA GLU A 371 3.42 -18.30 -16.74
C GLU A 371 3.00 -17.95 -15.31
N SER A 372 3.90 -17.44 -14.50
CA SER A 372 3.60 -17.07 -13.10
C SER A 372 2.55 -15.96 -13.03
N ALA A 373 2.64 -14.96 -13.91
CA ALA A 373 1.64 -13.89 -14.03
C ALA A 373 0.26 -14.44 -14.45
N ARG A 374 0.22 -15.45 -15.36
CA ARG A 374 -1.01 -16.12 -15.76
C ARG A 374 -1.65 -16.88 -14.59
N ILE A 375 -0.86 -17.59 -13.78
CA ILE A 375 -1.35 -18.31 -12.60
C ILE A 375 -1.91 -17.31 -11.57
N ALA A 376 -1.21 -16.24 -11.29
CA ALA A 376 -1.64 -15.18 -10.37
C ALA A 376 -2.99 -14.57 -10.80
N ARG A 377 -3.15 -14.23 -12.09
CA ARG A 377 -4.42 -13.76 -12.64
C ARG A 377 -5.51 -14.81 -12.53
N ASN A 378 -5.21 -16.06 -12.88
CA ASN A 378 -6.18 -17.15 -12.88
C ASN A 378 -6.67 -17.49 -11.47
N THR A 379 -5.89 -17.28 -10.43
CA THR A 379 -6.33 -17.37 -9.03
C THR A 379 -7.60 -16.54 -8.80
N GLN A 380 -7.61 -15.29 -9.28
CA GLN A 380 -8.79 -14.43 -9.14
C GLN A 380 -9.96 -14.89 -10.04
N LEU A 381 -9.68 -15.35 -11.25
CA LEU A 381 -10.72 -15.86 -12.17
C LEU A 381 -11.41 -17.12 -11.63
N ILE A 382 -10.65 -18.03 -11.01
CA ILE A 382 -11.19 -19.21 -10.32
C ILE A 382 -12.11 -18.79 -9.18
N LEU A 383 -11.64 -17.83 -8.33
CA LEU A 383 -12.45 -17.31 -7.24
C LEU A 383 -13.75 -16.65 -7.73
N GLN A 384 -13.72 -15.92 -8.85
CA GLN A 384 -14.91 -15.29 -9.42
C GLN A 384 -15.92 -16.27 -10.01
N ASN A 385 -15.46 -17.35 -10.64
CA ASN A 385 -16.30 -18.17 -11.50
C ASN A 385 -16.62 -19.55 -10.92
N GLU A 386 -15.74 -20.14 -10.12
CA GLU A 386 -15.86 -21.53 -9.70
C GLU A 386 -16.28 -21.72 -8.25
N THR A 387 -15.90 -20.78 -7.34
CA THR A 387 -16.05 -21.00 -5.89
C THR A 387 -17.42 -20.60 -5.33
N GLY A 388 -18.20 -19.81 -6.08
CA GLY A 388 -19.50 -19.30 -5.62
C GLY A 388 -19.42 -18.18 -4.58
N VAL A 389 -18.25 -17.63 -4.25
CA VAL A 389 -18.08 -16.53 -3.27
C VAL A 389 -18.82 -15.23 -3.65
N THR A 390 -19.20 -15.09 -4.92
CA THR A 390 -19.94 -13.94 -5.44
C THR A 390 -21.45 -14.04 -5.24
N LYS A 391 -21.98 -15.19 -4.76
CA LYS A 391 -23.42 -15.46 -4.72
C LYS A 391 -24.15 -14.78 -3.56
N THR A 392 -23.43 -14.37 -2.53
CA THR A 392 -24.01 -13.65 -1.37
C THR A 392 -23.08 -12.53 -0.92
N VAL A 393 -23.63 -11.56 -0.20
CA VAL A 393 -22.85 -10.46 0.37
C VAL A 393 -22.49 -10.77 1.80
N ASP A 394 -21.19 -10.57 2.14
CA ASP A 394 -20.65 -10.73 3.49
C ASP A 394 -21.10 -12.04 4.17
N PRO A 395 -20.68 -13.20 3.66
CA PRO A 395 -21.12 -14.50 4.15
C PRO A 395 -20.67 -14.79 5.58
N LEU A 396 -19.73 -14.03 6.12
CA LEU A 396 -19.22 -14.17 7.50
C LEU A 396 -19.92 -13.26 8.50
N ALA A 397 -20.86 -12.41 8.05
CA ALA A 397 -21.66 -11.59 8.95
C ALA A 397 -22.43 -12.44 9.95
N GLY A 398 -22.44 -12.02 11.22
CA GLY A 398 -23.04 -12.75 12.33
C GLY A 398 -22.17 -13.87 12.89
N SER A 399 -20.96 -14.10 12.34
CA SER A 399 -19.96 -14.92 13.03
C SER A 399 -19.51 -14.20 14.31
N TYR A 400 -19.77 -14.80 15.46
CA TYR A 400 -19.38 -14.22 16.74
C TYR A 400 -17.89 -13.86 16.79
N PHE A 401 -17.04 -14.70 16.22
CA PHE A 401 -15.61 -14.46 16.15
C PHE A 401 -15.26 -13.27 15.25
N VAL A 402 -15.76 -13.25 14.01
CA VAL A 402 -15.41 -12.19 13.04
C VAL A 402 -15.95 -10.82 13.48
N GLU A 403 -17.15 -10.78 14.04
CA GLU A 403 -17.73 -9.52 14.55
C GLU A 403 -16.94 -8.99 15.76
N ASN A 404 -16.61 -9.87 16.71
CA ASN A 404 -15.78 -9.51 17.86
C ASN A 404 -14.38 -9.04 17.44
N LEU A 405 -13.73 -9.76 16.52
CA LEU A 405 -12.41 -9.40 16.01
C LEU A 405 -12.44 -8.05 15.28
N THR A 406 -13.52 -7.75 14.54
CA THR A 406 -13.73 -6.45 13.89
C THR A 406 -13.81 -5.33 14.92
N GLU A 407 -14.55 -5.55 16.02
CA GLU A 407 -14.67 -4.58 17.12
C GLU A 407 -13.33 -4.33 17.82
N GLU A 408 -12.59 -5.41 18.18
CA GLU A 408 -11.30 -5.29 18.85
C GLU A 408 -10.25 -4.56 17.99
N LEU A 409 -10.20 -4.87 16.68
CA LEU A 409 -9.35 -4.14 15.74
C LEU A 409 -9.74 -2.66 15.64
N SER A 410 -11.06 -2.38 15.62
CA SER A 410 -11.55 -1.00 15.56
C SER A 410 -11.14 -0.22 16.79
N LYS A 411 -11.26 -0.79 18.00
CA LYS A 411 -10.84 -0.16 19.25
C LYS A 411 -9.35 0.15 19.26
N LYS A 412 -8.52 -0.87 19.01
CA LYS A 412 -7.05 -0.70 19.04
C LYS A 412 -6.56 0.29 18.00
N ALA A 413 -7.11 0.25 16.79
CA ALA A 413 -6.76 1.23 15.76
C ALA A 413 -7.21 2.64 16.14
N TRP A 414 -8.38 2.79 16.76
CA TRP A 414 -8.86 4.09 17.21
C TRP A 414 -8.01 4.69 18.32
N ASP A 415 -7.51 3.87 19.25
CA ASP A 415 -6.59 4.31 20.30
C ASP A 415 -5.31 4.90 19.68
N ILE A 416 -4.71 4.22 18.69
CA ILE A 416 -3.52 4.72 17.97
C ILE A 416 -3.84 5.99 17.18
N ILE A 417 -4.99 6.06 16.51
CA ILE A 417 -5.43 7.28 15.79
C ILE A 417 -5.51 8.44 16.79
N THR A 418 -6.07 8.19 17.98
CA THR A 418 -6.19 9.21 19.01
C THR A 418 -4.82 9.70 19.50
N GLU A 419 -3.87 8.78 19.73
CA GLU A 419 -2.48 9.14 20.07
C GLU A 419 -1.83 10.03 18.99
N ILE A 420 -2.04 9.72 17.71
CA ILE A 420 -1.53 10.52 16.59
C ILE A 420 -2.18 11.91 16.55
N GLU A 421 -3.47 12.00 16.83
CA GLU A 421 -4.18 13.28 16.89
C GLU A 421 -3.70 14.15 18.06
N GLU A 422 -3.43 13.56 19.21
CA GLU A 422 -2.84 14.27 20.38
C GLU A 422 -1.44 14.82 20.10
N LEU A 423 -0.66 14.17 19.23
CA LEU A 423 0.63 14.68 18.73
C LEU A 423 0.45 15.87 17.75
N GLY A 424 -0.77 16.14 17.33
CA GLY A 424 -1.14 17.19 16.37
C GLY A 424 -1.16 16.73 14.91
N GLY A 425 -1.49 15.47 14.69
CA GLY A 425 -1.73 14.83 13.40
C GLY A 425 -0.53 14.09 12.82
N MET A 426 -0.78 13.35 11.76
CA MET A 426 0.19 12.40 11.19
C MET A 426 1.44 13.08 10.62
N THR A 427 1.34 14.27 10.01
CA THR A 427 2.52 15.01 9.52
C THR A 427 3.52 15.28 10.63
N LYS A 428 3.04 15.67 11.83
CA LYS A 428 3.91 15.90 12.99
C LYS A 428 4.48 14.60 13.55
N ALA A 429 3.67 13.55 13.63
CA ALA A 429 4.11 12.24 14.09
C ALA A 429 5.22 11.66 13.17
N VAL A 430 5.06 11.80 11.86
CA VAL A 430 6.07 11.41 10.85
C VAL A 430 7.37 12.20 11.02
N LYS A 431 7.30 13.52 11.23
CA LYS A 431 8.49 14.34 11.51
C LYS A 431 9.22 13.92 12.79
N ALA A 432 8.48 13.49 13.80
CA ALA A 432 9.03 12.96 15.04
C ALA A 432 9.59 11.53 14.87
N GLY A 433 9.33 10.85 13.75
CA GLY A 433 9.77 9.49 13.45
C GLY A 433 9.01 8.39 14.20
N ILE A 434 7.93 8.73 14.89
CA ILE A 434 7.17 7.80 15.75
C ILE A 434 6.59 6.63 14.97
N PRO A 435 5.85 6.82 13.83
CA PRO A 435 5.28 5.70 13.09
C PRO A 435 6.36 4.76 12.56
N LYS A 436 7.47 5.30 12.05
CA LYS A 436 8.59 4.51 11.54
C LYS A 436 9.16 3.58 12.61
N LEU A 437 9.44 4.12 13.82
CA LEU A 437 9.95 3.32 14.94
C LEU A 437 8.98 2.22 15.37
N LYS A 438 7.68 2.49 15.40
CA LYS A 438 6.66 1.48 15.75
C LYS A 438 6.58 0.35 14.72
N ILE A 439 6.69 0.69 13.43
CA ILE A 439 6.72 -0.31 12.35
C ILE A 439 8.01 -1.15 12.44
N GLU A 440 9.17 -0.54 12.66
CA GLU A 440 10.44 -1.25 12.83
C GLU A 440 10.43 -2.17 14.07
N GLU A 441 9.80 -1.73 15.17
CA GLU A 441 9.60 -2.55 16.36
C GLU A 441 8.73 -3.78 16.06
N SER A 442 7.60 -3.60 15.36
CA SER A 442 6.72 -4.69 14.94
C SER A 442 7.45 -5.68 14.02
N ALA A 443 8.19 -5.17 13.02
CA ALA A 443 9.00 -5.99 12.12
C ALA A 443 10.03 -6.84 12.87
N THR A 444 10.74 -6.22 13.82
CA THR A 444 11.75 -6.88 14.64
C THR A 444 11.15 -8.00 15.50
N LYS A 445 9.98 -7.77 16.11
CA LYS A 445 9.24 -8.82 16.88
C LYS A 445 8.82 -9.99 15.98
N LYS A 446 8.30 -9.70 14.78
CA LYS A 446 7.90 -10.73 13.81
C LYS A 446 9.10 -11.57 13.37
N GLN A 447 10.24 -10.93 13.06
CA GLN A 447 11.47 -11.62 12.67
C GLN A 447 11.97 -12.53 13.80
N ALA A 448 12.00 -12.04 15.04
CA ALA A 448 12.40 -12.84 16.21
C ALA A 448 11.52 -14.08 16.39
N LYS A 449 10.20 -13.98 16.16
CA LYS A 449 9.27 -15.13 16.20
C LYS A 449 9.55 -16.15 15.09
N VAL A 450 9.97 -15.71 13.91
CA VAL A 450 10.36 -16.62 12.81
C VAL A 450 11.67 -17.31 13.13
N ASP A 451 12.67 -16.59 13.62
CA ASP A 451 14.01 -17.10 13.90
C ASP A 451 14.02 -18.07 15.08
N SER A 452 13.22 -17.81 16.12
CA SER A 452 13.02 -18.73 17.25
C SER A 452 12.17 -19.96 16.90
N GLY A 453 11.52 -20.00 15.73
CA GLY A 453 10.59 -21.05 15.35
C GLY A 453 9.22 -21.00 16.04
N SER A 454 8.95 -19.99 16.88
CA SER A 454 7.64 -19.79 17.50
C SER A 454 6.57 -19.42 16.47
N ARG A 455 6.97 -18.76 15.37
CA ARG A 455 6.16 -18.57 14.16
C ARG A 455 6.67 -19.50 13.06
N VAL A 456 5.84 -20.47 12.68
CA VAL A 456 6.18 -21.44 11.63
C VAL A 456 5.95 -20.82 10.24
N VAL A 457 6.98 -20.90 9.39
CA VAL A 457 6.89 -20.63 7.96
C VAL A 457 7.28 -21.91 7.22
N VAL A 458 6.29 -22.53 6.58
CA VAL A 458 6.45 -23.81 5.86
C VAL A 458 7.48 -23.66 4.74
N GLY A 459 8.43 -24.59 4.69
CA GLY A 459 9.53 -24.55 3.72
C GLY A 459 10.74 -23.73 4.19
N VAL A 460 10.57 -22.79 5.12
CA VAL A 460 11.65 -21.91 5.60
C VAL A 460 12.25 -22.40 6.91
N ASN A 461 11.51 -22.38 8.00
CA ASN A 461 12.00 -22.80 9.31
C ASN A 461 11.46 -24.18 9.74
N LYS A 462 10.39 -24.68 9.10
CA LYS A 462 9.82 -26.02 9.34
C LYS A 462 9.37 -26.66 8.03
N TYR A 463 9.37 -27.99 7.95
CA TYR A 463 8.99 -28.78 6.76
C TYR A 463 9.79 -28.39 5.50
N LYS A 464 11.11 -28.24 5.67
CA LYS A 464 12.02 -27.83 4.60
C LYS A 464 12.09 -28.86 3.48
N ASN A 465 12.09 -28.38 2.21
CA ASN A 465 12.32 -29.23 1.06
C ASN A 465 13.84 -29.46 0.91
N PRO A 466 14.33 -30.71 0.92
CA PRO A 466 15.78 -30.99 0.75
C PRO A 466 16.25 -30.78 -0.69
N LYS A 467 15.33 -30.69 -1.66
CA LYS A 467 15.65 -30.40 -3.07
C LYS A 467 14.83 -29.20 -3.51
N GLU A 468 15.46 -28.04 -3.47
CA GLU A 468 14.82 -26.82 -3.98
C GLU A 468 14.60 -26.94 -5.50
N PRO A 469 13.38 -26.66 -6.01
CA PRO A 469 13.14 -26.60 -7.44
C PRO A 469 13.86 -25.41 -8.06
N SER A 470 14.42 -25.55 -9.25
CA SER A 470 14.86 -24.40 -10.03
C SER A 470 13.63 -23.67 -10.59
N VAL A 471 13.62 -22.36 -10.46
CA VAL A 471 12.59 -21.50 -11.07
C VAL A 471 13.26 -20.65 -12.13
N ASP A 472 12.67 -20.61 -13.32
CA ASP A 472 13.12 -19.70 -14.36
C ASP A 472 12.85 -18.26 -13.91
N VAL A 473 13.88 -17.42 -13.98
CA VAL A 473 13.80 -16.02 -13.58
C VAL A 473 14.00 -15.10 -14.77
N ARG A 474 13.25 -14.02 -14.80
CA ARG A 474 13.44 -12.99 -15.82
C ARG A 474 14.62 -12.10 -15.44
N VAL A 475 15.62 -12.03 -16.31
CA VAL A 475 16.80 -11.16 -16.16
C VAL A 475 16.67 -9.96 -17.10
N ILE A 476 16.92 -8.77 -16.59
CA ILE A 476 16.87 -7.51 -17.33
C ILE A 476 18.27 -6.91 -17.43
N ASP A 477 18.63 -6.43 -18.62
CA ASP A 477 19.84 -5.65 -18.84
C ASP A 477 19.57 -4.15 -18.59
N ASN A 478 19.72 -3.72 -17.36
CA ASN A 478 19.48 -2.34 -16.96
C ASN A 478 20.43 -1.32 -17.61
N ASN A 479 21.67 -1.72 -17.99
CA ASN A 479 22.60 -0.83 -18.66
C ASN A 479 22.08 -0.45 -20.04
N ARG A 480 21.59 -1.42 -20.80
CA ARG A 480 20.97 -1.17 -22.10
C ARG A 480 19.76 -0.24 -21.99
N VAL A 481 18.89 -0.48 -21.01
CA VAL A 481 17.72 0.37 -20.77
C VAL A 481 18.13 1.82 -20.51
N ARG A 482 19.13 2.02 -19.65
CA ARG A 482 19.66 3.36 -19.34
C ARG A 482 20.24 4.04 -20.59
N ASP A 483 21.09 3.35 -21.35
CA ASP A 483 21.70 3.90 -22.55
C ASP A 483 20.67 4.35 -23.60
N ASP A 484 19.60 3.60 -23.75
CA ASP A 484 18.51 3.92 -24.68
C ASP A 484 17.67 5.11 -24.17
N GLN A 485 17.39 5.20 -22.86
CA GLN A 485 16.73 6.36 -22.27
C GLN A 485 17.56 7.64 -22.40
N ILE A 486 18.88 7.56 -22.14
CA ILE A 486 19.79 8.71 -22.32
C ILE A 486 19.74 9.24 -23.76
N LYS A 487 19.75 8.36 -24.77
CA LYS A 487 19.61 8.75 -26.18
C LYS A 487 18.28 9.47 -26.43
N LYS A 488 17.16 8.96 -25.90
CA LYS A 488 15.83 9.59 -26.03
C LYS A 488 15.84 10.99 -25.41
N ILE A 489 16.36 11.15 -24.19
CA ILE A 489 16.47 12.45 -23.51
C ILE A 489 17.29 13.44 -24.34
N GLN A 490 18.45 13.02 -24.88
CA GLN A 490 19.31 13.87 -25.70
C GLN A 490 18.61 14.35 -26.97
N VAL A 491 17.86 13.48 -27.64
CA VAL A 491 17.07 13.86 -28.82
C VAL A 491 16.03 14.91 -28.47
N ILE A 492 15.31 14.73 -27.39
CA ILE A 492 14.27 15.65 -26.92
C ILE A 492 14.88 17.00 -26.52
N LYS A 493 15.92 16.99 -25.68
CA LYS A 493 16.62 18.22 -25.23
C LYS A 493 17.20 19.01 -26.42
N LYS A 494 17.59 18.34 -27.52
CA LYS A 494 18.12 18.97 -28.72
C LYS A 494 17.03 19.56 -29.63
N SER A 495 15.84 18.98 -29.68
CA SER A 495 14.77 19.35 -30.59
C SER A 495 13.78 20.35 -30.01
N ARG A 496 13.68 20.47 -28.68
CA ARG A 496 12.73 21.36 -28.00
C ARG A 496 13.19 22.83 -27.98
N ASP A 497 12.26 23.75 -27.77
CA ASP A 497 12.59 25.17 -27.49
C ASP A 497 13.08 25.29 -26.02
N THR A 498 14.39 25.26 -25.84
CA THR A 498 15.05 25.33 -24.53
C THR A 498 14.69 26.61 -23.78
N LYS A 499 14.57 27.78 -24.46
CA LYS A 499 14.20 29.04 -23.80
C LYS A 499 12.76 29.03 -23.29
N ALA A 500 11.85 28.44 -24.04
CA ALA A 500 10.47 28.27 -23.61
C ALA A 500 10.38 27.33 -22.37
N VAL A 501 11.13 26.24 -22.37
CA VAL A 501 11.22 25.30 -21.21
C VAL A 501 11.78 26.01 -19.97
N GLU A 502 12.91 26.72 -20.09
CA GLU A 502 13.51 27.49 -19.00
C GLU A 502 12.54 28.51 -18.40
N LYS A 503 11.79 29.21 -19.24
CA LYS A 503 10.75 30.14 -18.81
C LYS A 503 9.62 29.44 -18.06
N ALA A 504 9.15 28.29 -18.55
CA ALA A 504 8.09 27.51 -17.90
C ALA A 504 8.54 26.96 -16.54
N LEU A 505 9.78 26.46 -16.44
CA LEU A 505 10.37 26.02 -15.18
C LEU A 505 10.54 27.18 -14.19
N THR A 506 10.91 28.38 -14.67
CA THR A 506 10.96 29.59 -13.84
C THR A 506 9.57 29.96 -13.30
N ASN A 507 8.53 29.84 -14.13
CA ASN A 507 7.16 30.08 -13.70
C ASN A 507 6.73 29.06 -12.62
N LEU A 508 7.09 27.79 -12.78
CA LEU A 508 6.84 26.75 -11.79
C LEU A 508 7.58 27.04 -10.47
N THR A 509 8.86 27.43 -10.54
CA THR A 509 9.66 27.84 -9.36
C THR A 509 9.04 29.03 -8.63
N ASN A 510 8.48 30.00 -9.37
CA ASN A 510 7.79 31.14 -8.76
C ASN A 510 6.46 30.74 -8.12
N ALA A 511 5.66 29.89 -8.78
CA ALA A 511 4.43 29.35 -8.21
C ALA A 511 4.68 28.51 -6.93
N ALA A 512 5.86 27.93 -6.79
CA ALA A 512 6.23 27.19 -5.57
C ALA A 512 6.47 28.09 -4.34
N LYS A 513 6.61 29.41 -4.55
CA LYS A 513 6.85 30.39 -3.46
C LYS A 513 5.56 30.93 -2.85
N ASP A 514 4.44 30.65 -3.44
CA ASP A 514 3.11 31.11 -3.02
C ASP A 514 2.09 29.95 -2.96
N GLU A 515 0.81 30.27 -2.82
CA GLU A 515 -0.29 29.30 -2.74
C GLU A 515 -0.84 28.87 -4.11
N THR A 516 -0.17 29.22 -5.22
CA THR A 516 -0.57 28.81 -6.59
C THR A 516 -0.56 27.28 -6.70
N ASN A 517 -1.57 26.72 -7.38
CA ASN A 517 -1.61 25.30 -7.67
C ASN A 517 -0.49 24.90 -8.64
N LEU A 518 0.38 24.00 -8.20
CA LEU A 518 1.60 23.64 -8.92
C LEU A 518 1.36 22.76 -10.16
N LEU A 519 0.23 22.06 -10.23
CA LEU A 519 -0.02 21.16 -11.37
C LEU A 519 -0.24 21.93 -12.67
N ILE A 520 -0.84 23.12 -12.61
CA ILE A 520 -1.09 23.95 -13.81
C ILE A 520 0.21 24.37 -14.49
N PRO A 521 1.16 25.07 -13.83
CA PRO A 521 2.43 25.42 -14.48
C PRO A 521 3.31 24.19 -14.78
N CYS A 522 3.14 23.08 -14.06
CA CYS A 522 3.81 21.84 -14.39
C CYS A 522 3.32 21.25 -15.71
N ILE A 523 2.01 21.22 -15.97
CA ILE A 523 1.43 20.77 -17.25
C ILE A 523 2.01 21.62 -18.41
N GLU A 524 2.11 22.94 -18.25
CA GLU A 524 2.68 23.81 -19.28
C GLU A 524 4.18 23.52 -19.54
N ALA A 525 4.95 23.22 -18.48
CA ALA A 525 6.35 22.83 -18.65
C ALA A 525 6.49 21.48 -19.38
N ILE A 526 5.64 20.50 -19.04
CA ILE A 526 5.63 19.18 -19.70
C ILE A 526 5.21 19.28 -21.17
N LYS A 527 4.23 20.13 -21.53
CA LYS A 527 3.87 20.40 -22.92
C LYS A 527 5.06 20.89 -23.75
N LEU A 528 5.95 21.64 -23.13
CA LEU A 528 7.19 22.13 -23.74
C LEU A 528 8.34 21.12 -23.70
N ARG A 529 8.10 19.88 -23.23
CA ARG A 529 9.07 18.79 -23.10
C ARG A 529 10.12 19.02 -21.99
N ALA A 530 9.72 19.65 -20.89
CA ALA A 530 10.50 19.55 -19.67
C ALA A 530 10.56 18.09 -19.20
N THR A 531 11.69 17.67 -18.65
CA THR A 531 11.86 16.31 -18.11
C THR A 531 11.36 16.21 -16.66
N VAL A 532 11.15 14.97 -16.18
CA VAL A 532 10.80 14.70 -14.78
C VAL A 532 11.86 15.28 -13.84
N GLY A 533 13.14 15.11 -14.16
CA GLY A 533 14.26 15.64 -13.39
C GLY A 533 14.32 17.17 -13.40
N GLU A 534 14.06 17.83 -14.53
CA GLU A 534 14.05 19.30 -14.62
C GLU A 534 12.92 19.91 -13.78
N VAL A 535 11.71 19.34 -13.84
CA VAL A 535 10.58 19.77 -12.99
C VAL A 535 10.91 19.57 -11.51
N SER A 536 11.46 18.41 -11.16
CA SER A 536 11.84 18.10 -9.78
C SER A 536 12.91 19.05 -9.25
N LYS A 537 13.95 19.33 -10.04
CA LYS A 537 15.02 20.28 -9.69
C LYS A 537 14.51 21.72 -9.56
N ALA A 538 13.55 22.14 -10.38
CA ALA A 538 12.94 23.49 -10.30
C ALA A 538 12.23 23.70 -8.94
N LEU A 539 11.51 22.70 -8.47
CA LEU A 539 10.85 22.74 -7.15
C LEU A 539 11.85 22.57 -6.00
N GLU A 540 12.90 21.78 -6.19
CA GLU A 540 13.96 21.57 -5.20
C GLU A 540 14.72 22.88 -4.86
N GLN A 541 14.82 23.82 -5.82
CA GLN A 541 15.39 25.16 -5.58
C GLN A 541 14.63 25.94 -4.50
N VAL A 542 13.33 25.69 -4.33
CA VAL A 542 12.48 26.37 -3.35
C VAL A 542 12.35 25.56 -2.07
N TYR A 543 12.12 24.26 -2.19
CA TYR A 543 11.75 23.41 -1.08
C TYR A 543 12.95 22.67 -0.45
N GLY A 544 14.06 22.58 -1.18
CA GLY A 544 15.17 21.69 -0.80
C GLY A 544 14.84 20.21 -0.97
N ARG A 545 15.86 19.38 -0.97
CA ARG A 545 15.69 17.91 -0.94
C ARG A 545 15.67 17.43 0.52
N HIS A 546 14.76 16.50 0.81
CA HIS A 546 14.65 15.92 2.15
C HIS A 546 15.73 14.87 2.40
N PHE A 547 16.35 14.93 3.58
CA PHE A 547 17.27 13.94 4.10
C PHE A 547 16.70 13.36 5.39
N ALA A 548 16.46 12.04 5.39
CA ALA A 548 15.94 11.36 6.57
C ALA A 548 16.98 11.34 7.69
N LYS A 549 16.52 11.54 8.93
CA LYS A 549 17.33 11.24 10.12
C LYS A 549 17.31 9.74 10.36
N SER A 550 18.48 9.14 10.57
CA SER A 550 18.56 7.75 10.98
C SER A 550 18.09 7.63 12.43
N LEU A 551 17.04 6.84 12.62
CA LEU A 551 16.56 6.40 13.93
C LEU A 551 16.67 4.87 13.95
N SER A 552 16.99 4.28 15.09
CA SER A 552 17.09 2.82 15.22
C SER A 552 16.38 2.31 16.46
N VAL A 553 15.78 1.14 16.34
CA VAL A 553 15.21 0.38 17.44
C VAL A 553 16.30 -0.51 18.05
N SER A 554 16.42 -0.53 19.38
CA SER A 554 17.39 -1.37 20.09
C SER A 554 16.72 -2.22 21.17
N GLY A 555 17.29 -3.39 21.45
CA GLY A 555 16.87 -4.29 22.54
C GLY A 555 15.60 -5.11 22.29
N VAL A 556 14.82 -4.83 21.25
CA VAL A 556 13.54 -5.53 20.97
C VAL A 556 13.77 -6.99 20.60
N TYR A 557 14.76 -7.26 19.73
CA TYR A 557 15.10 -8.60 19.31
C TYR A 557 15.62 -9.44 20.48
N GLY A 558 16.56 -8.91 21.27
CA GLY A 558 17.16 -9.58 22.41
C GLY A 558 16.15 -9.97 23.49
N LYS A 559 15.13 -9.13 23.75
CA LYS A 559 14.05 -9.45 24.70
C LYS A 559 13.30 -10.74 24.35
N HIS A 560 13.15 -11.05 23.07
CA HIS A 560 12.47 -12.30 22.64
C HIS A 560 13.27 -13.55 22.98
N PHE A 561 14.59 -13.43 23.09
CA PHE A 561 15.53 -14.51 23.39
C PHE A 561 16.05 -14.46 24.85
N GLU A 562 15.42 -13.69 25.72
CA GLU A 562 15.78 -13.70 27.16
C GLU A 562 15.64 -15.11 27.73
N GLY A 563 16.74 -15.64 28.28
CA GLY A 563 16.82 -17.00 28.81
C GLY A 563 17.24 -18.09 27.81
N ASP A 564 17.45 -17.75 26.54
CA ASP A 564 18.04 -18.68 25.55
C ASP A 564 19.56 -18.76 25.75
N GLU A 565 20.05 -19.96 26.16
CA GLU A 565 21.48 -20.14 26.47
C GLU A 565 22.40 -19.98 25.25
N GLU A 566 21.95 -20.34 24.04
CA GLU A 566 22.76 -20.19 22.82
C GLU A 566 22.86 -18.72 22.42
N PHE A 567 21.75 -17.99 22.48
CA PHE A 567 21.73 -16.57 22.23
C PHE A 567 22.62 -15.80 23.22
N MET A 568 22.52 -16.08 24.51
CA MET A 568 23.36 -15.45 25.55
C MET A 568 24.86 -15.76 25.35
N LYS A 569 25.21 -16.96 24.90
CA LYS A 569 26.62 -17.29 24.54
C LYS A 569 27.14 -16.48 23.35
N VAL A 570 26.32 -16.26 22.33
CA VAL A 570 26.68 -15.44 21.18
C VAL A 570 26.82 -13.98 21.59
N GLU A 571 25.84 -13.44 22.33
CA GLU A 571 25.86 -12.07 22.84
C GLU A 571 27.11 -11.79 23.69
N SER A 572 27.44 -12.69 24.62
CA SER A 572 28.65 -12.56 25.44
C SER A 572 29.96 -12.56 24.62
N LYS A 573 30.02 -13.36 23.54
CA LYS A 573 31.17 -13.36 22.63
C LYS A 573 31.28 -12.08 21.81
N ILE A 574 30.15 -11.54 21.37
CA ILE A 574 30.09 -10.24 20.65
C ILE A 574 30.52 -9.11 21.59
N CYS A 575 30.02 -9.09 22.82
CA CYS A 575 30.43 -8.10 23.84
C CYS A 575 31.94 -8.15 24.10
N LEU A 576 32.53 -9.36 24.20
CA LEU A 576 33.96 -9.54 24.35
C LEU A 576 34.78 -9.00 23.16
N LEU A 577 34.27 -9.18 21.94
CA LEU A 577 34.89 -8.64 20.71
C LEU A 577 34.88 -7.11 20.66
N TYR A 578 33.77 -6.49 21.10
CA TYR A 578 33.62 -5.02 21.12
C TYR A 578 34.33 -4.36 22.30
N THR A 579 34.54 -5.09 23.40
CA THR A 579 35.24 -4.57 24.59
C THR A 579 36.73 -4.93 24.62
N SER A 580 37.21 -5.79 23.70
CA SER A 580 38.62 -6.08 23.54
C SER A 580 39.32 -4.90 22.82
N PRO A 581 40.47 -4.42 23.33
CA PRO A 581 41.23 -3.35 22.65
C PRO A 581 41.50 -3.75 21.21
N SER A 582 41.18 -2.89 20.25
CA SER A 582 41.52 -3.08 18.86
C SER A 582 43.05 -3.21 18.74
N PRO A 583 43.58 -4.06 17.85
CA PRO A 583 45.04 -4.08 17.57
C PRO A 583 45.61 -2.70 17.23
N ARG A 584 44.77 -1.74 16.80
CA ARG A 584 45.16 -0.33 16.59
C ARG A 584 45.35 0.45 17.88
N ASP A 585 44.65 0.08 18.96
CA ASP A 585 44.76 0.75 20.27
C ASP A 585 46.01 0.31 21.05
N LEU A 586 46.65 -0.76 20.61
CA LEU A 586 47.90 -1.26 21.19
C LEU A 586 49.18 -0.58 20.62
N TYR A 587 49.04 0.33 19.68
CA TYR A 587 50.13 1.06 19.02
C TYR A 587 50.07 2.59 19.23
N GLN A 588 49.37 3.07 20.26
CA GLN A 588 49.46 4.46 20.71
C GLN A 588 50.25 4.59 22.00
#